data_474bc9b1723abf2ab44306c412dd8745
#
_entry.id   474bc9b1723abf2ab44306c412dd8745
#
_cell.length_a   1.000
_cell.length_b   1.000
_cell.length_c   1.000
_cell.angle_alpha   90.00
_cell.angle_beta   90.00
_cell.angle_gamma   90.00
#
_symmetry.space_group_name_H-M   'P 1'
#
loop_
_entity.id
_entity.type
_entity.pdbx_description
1 polymer ?
#
loop_
_entity_poly.entity_id
_entity_poly.type
_entity_poly.pdbx_seq_one_letter_code
_entity_poly.pdbx_strand_id
1 'polypeptide(L)'
;MAAFASGADPKAPSSRPRRIVSIGSCLDVVLMEVADRGQIAALSHFSRDPDTSTVADRARTYPFTYESAEEVVALRPDLVLASKRSGLQTRAALKRHGVRVEEFEVPDHVAASLSQVRKIAQVVGAPARGEACVQRIEAALIAAAPKPGQPRPTALIYQPNGFAAGDKTLVGEMLERCGFENIASRYGLKKWGNIPLERVLADPPEVLLAGERSPGAPNWAERILRHTALESLEPRTFRAAFNQRLLYCGGPVLIETAGALSRAREGALAWADGHRRSA
;
A
#
# COMPACT_ATOMS: atom_id res chain seq x y z
N MET A 1 -26.29 -58.33 3.86
CA MET A 1 -24.95 -57.81 3.57
C MET A 1 -25.08 -56.40 3.05
N ALA A 2 -24.86 -55.40 3.88
CA ALA A 2 -24.99 -54.01 3.50
C ALA A 2 -23.57 -53.50 3.15
N ALA A 3 -23.38 -53.02 1.94
CA ALA A 3 -22.16 -52.38 1.46
C ALA A 3 -22.11 -50.95 2.01
N PHE A 4 -21.12 -50.67 2.87
CA PHE A 4 -20.80 -49.31 3.30
C PHE A 4 -20.17 -48.55 2.14
N ALA A 5 -20.84 -47.49 1.71
CA ALA A 5 -20.29 -46.48 0.80
C ALA A 5 -19.16 -45.74 1.50
N SER A 6 -17.95 -45.87 0.96
CA SER A 6 -16.76 -45.14 1.39
C SER A 6 -17.00 -43.64 1.20
N GLY A 7 -17.00 -42.92 2.32
CA GLY A 7 -17.05 -41.46 2.31
C GLY A 7 -15.80 -40.89 1.62
N ALA A 8 -15.98 -40.03 0.68
CA ALA A 8 -14.91 -39.27 0.07
C ALA A 8 -14.28 -38.38 1.12
N ASP A 9 -12.99 -38.55 1.36
CA ASP A 9 -12.16 -37.68 2.20
C ASP A 9 -12.16 -36.27 1.65
N PRO A 10 -12.42 -35.25 2.48
CA PRO A 10 -12.35 -33.87 2.02
C PRO A 10 -10.90 -33.42 1.91
N LYS A 11 -10.50 -33.12 0.66
CA LYS A 11 -9.38 -32.26 0.32
C LYS A 11 -7.97 -32.85 0.44
N ALA A 12 -7.58 -33.56 -0.61
CA ALA A 12 -6.17 -33.62 -0.99
C ALA A 12 -5.59 -32.20 -1.08
N PRO A 13 -4.31 -31.97 -0.67
CA PRO A 13 -3.69 -30.65 -0.78
C PRO A 13 -3.80 -30.18 -2.24
N SER A 14 -4.44 -29.04 -2.46
CA SER A 14 -4.63 -28.47 -3.79
C SER A 14 -3.27 -28.36 -4.46
N SER A 15 -3.12 -28.97 -5.64
CA SER A 15 -1.92 -28.82 -6.46
C SER A 15 -1.57 -27.34 -6.59
N ARG A 16 -0.26 -27.02 -6.52
CA ARG A 16 0.25 -25.65 -6.66
C ARG A 16 -0.40 -24.98 -7.88
N PRO A 17 -1.00 -23.78 -7.73
CA PRO A 17 -1.62 -23.07 -8.85
C PRO A 17 -0.62 -22.80 -9.98
N ARG A 18 -1.06 -22.98 -11.22
CA ARG A 18 -0.24 -22.79 -12.42
C ARG A 18 -0.65 -21.59 -13.26
N ARG A 19 -1.88 -21.11 -13.08
CA ARG A 19 -2.46 -20.02 -13.85
C ARG A 19 -3.20 -19.05 -12.94
N ILE A 20 -2.45 -18.14 -12.34
CA ILE A 20 -2.96 -17.19 -11.36
C ILE A 20 -3.30 -15.88 -12.08
N VAL A 21 -4.50 -15.39 -11.88
CA VAL A 21 -4.92 -14.04 -12.26
C VAL A 21 -5.13 -13.24 -10.99
N SER A 22 -4.61 -12.02 -10.95
CA SER A 22 -4.87 -11.10 -9.85
C SER A 22 -5.70 -9.92 -10.34
N ILE A 23 -6.77 -9.61 -9.59
CA ILE A 23 -7.66 -8.48 -9.82
C ILE A 23 -7.58 -7.52 -8.63
N GLY A 24 -6.45 -6.84 -8.52
CA GLY A 24 -6.18 -5.87 -7.47
C GLY A 24 -4.70 -5.52 -7.39
N SER A 25 -4.35 -4.27 -7.69
CA SER A 25 -2.96 -3.80 -7.79
C SER A 25 -2.11 -4.08 -6.54
N CYS A 26 -2.69 -3.97 -5.33
CA CYS A 26 -1.95 -4.27 -4.10
C CYS A 26 -1.64 -5.78 -3.93
N LEU A 27 -2.49 -6.66 -4.47
CA LEU A 27 -2.23 -8.10 -4.47
C LEU A 27 -1.17 -8.47 -5.50
N ASP A 28 -1.13 -7.74 -6.63
CA ASP A 28 -0.12 -7.91 -7.68
C ASP A 28 1.29 -7.70 -7.15
N VAL A 29 1.48 -6.66 -6.32
CA VAL A 29 2.79 -6.36 -5.71
C VAL A 29 3.29 -7.56 -4.90
N VAL A 30 2.42 -8.18 -4.11
CA VAL A 30 2.77 -9.38 -3.32
C VAL A 30 2.94 -10.59 -4.23
N LEU A 31 2.02 -10.80 -5.19
CA LEU A 31 2.07 -11.94 -6.11
C LEU A 31 3.38 -11.97 -6.91
N MET A 32 3.83 -10.82 -7.42
CA MET A 32 5.09 -10.70 -8.16
C MET A 32 6.34 -10.99 -7.32
N GLU A 33 6.27 -10.87 -6.00
CA GLU A 33 7.37 -11.21 -5.08
C GLU A 33 7.40 -12.71 -4.74
N VAL A 34 6.22 -13.35 -4.64
CA VAL A 34 6.14 -14.71 -4.08
C VAL A 34 5.90 -15.79 -5.13
N ALA A 35 5.22 -15.49 -6.23
CA ALA A 35 4.95 -16.48 -7.28
C ALA A 35 6.11 -16.62 -8.28
N ASP A 36 6.17 -17.77 -8.97
CA ASP A 36 7.00 -17.89 -10.17
C ASP A 36 6.36 -17.08 -11.30
N ARG A 37 7.20 -16.46 -12.13
CA ARG A 37 6.71 -15.70 -13.29
C ARG A 37 5.74 -16.51 -14.15
N GLY A 38 6.04 -17.78 -14.38
CA GLY A 38 5.21 -18.69 -15.20
C GLY A 38 3.86 -19.04 -14.59
N GLN A 39 3.65 -18.80 -13.29
CA GLN A 39 2.34 -18.98 -12.64
C GLN A 39 1.40 -17.80 -12.90
N ILE A 40 1.92 -16.61 -13.22
CA ILE A 40 1.13 -15.38 -13.34
C ILE A 40 0.57 -15.28 -14.77
N ALA A 41 -0.72 -15.54 -14.91
CA ALA A 41 -1.42 -15.46 -16.19
C ALA A 41 -1.79 -14.02 -16.55
N ALA A 42 -2.19 -13.21 -15.59
CA ALA A 42 -2.39 -11.76 -15.76
C ALA A 42 -2.40 -11.03 -14.41
N LEU A 43 -2.04 -9.76 -14.46
CA LEU A 43 -2.12 -8.79 -13.37
C LEU A 43 -3.24 -7.78 -13.63
N SER A 44 -3.62 -7.01 -12.64
CA SER A 44 -4.50 -5.87 -12.79
C SER A 44 -3.86 -4.80 -13.70
N HIS A 45 -4.64 -4.16 -14.56
CA HIS A 45 -4.17 -3.03 -15.37
C HIS A 45 -3.68 -1.86 -14.50
N PHE A 46 -4.24 -1.68 -13.30
CA PHE A 46 -3.82 -0.64 -12.35
C PHE A 46 -2.37 -0.80 -11.89
N SER A 47 -1.82 -2.00 -11.90
CA SER A 47 -0.41 -2.21 -11.52
C SER A 47 0.59 -1.63 -12.51
N ARG A 48 0.14 -1.23 -13.71
CA ARG A 48 0.95 -0.64 -14.78
C ARG A 48 0.99 0.89 -14.75
N ASP A 49 0.21 1.49 -13.86
CA ASP A 49 0.15 2.94 -13.68
C ASP A 49 1.29 3.41 -12.75
N PRO A 50 2.25 4.23 -13.25
CA PRO A 50 3.39 4.68 -12.46
C PRO A 50 3.02 5.64 -11.32
N ASP A 51 1.85 6.29 -11.39
CA ASP A 51 1.41 7.24 -10.38
C ASP A 51 0.86 6.57 -9.13
N THR A 52 0.36 5.33 -9.28
CA THR A 52 -0.32 4.60 -8.20
C THR A 52 0.34 3.26 -7.84
N SER A 53 1.28 2.78 -8.65
CA SER A 53 1.95 1.48 -8.45
C SER A 53 3.46 1.61 -8.31
N THR A 54 4.02 0.98 -7.27
CA THR A 54 5.47 0.86 -7.09
C THR A 54 6.13 -0.16 -8.02
N VAL A 55 5.34 -0.97 -8.70
CA VAL A 55 5.82 -2.05 -9.59
C VAL A 55 5.47 -1.82 -11.07
N ALA A 56 5.10 -0.61 -11.46
CA ALA A 56 4.56 -0.29 -12.77
C ALA A 56 5.44 -0.82 -13.93
N ASP A 57 6.74 -0.59 -13.90
CA ASP A 57 7.66 -1.01 -14.95
C ASP A 57 7.78 -2.54 -15.01
N ARG A 58 7.86 -3.21 -13.86
CA ARG A 58 7.84 -4.68 -13.80
C ARG A 58 6.51 -5.23 -14.29
N ALA A 59 5.37 -4.63 -13.89
CA ALA A 59 4.04 -5.08 -14.26
C ALA A 59 3.79 -4.99 -15.77
N ARG A 60 4.42 -4.04 -16.48
CA ARG A 60 4.33 -3.94 -17.94
C ARG A 60 4.90 -5.15 -18.68
N THR A 61 5.76 -5.93 -18.03
CA THR A 61 6.33 -7.17 -18.61
C THR A 61 5.42 -8.40 -18.48
N TYR A 62 4.26 -8.25 -17.83
CA TYR A 62 3.27 -9.32 -17.65
C TYR A 62 2.01 -9.05 -18.48
N PRO A 63 1.25 -10.09 -18.86
CA PRO A 63 -0.11 -9.91 -19.33
C PRO A 63 -0.96 -9.20 -18.28
N PHE A 64 -2.01 -8.50 -18.70
CA PHE A 64 -2.90 -7.79 -17.79
C PHE A 64 -4.37 -8.00 -18.16
N THR A 65 -5.26 -7.67 -17.23
CA THR A 65 -6.72 -7.68 -17.40
C THR A 65 -7.31 -6.37 -16.89
N TYR A 66 -8.42 -5.94 -17.51
CA TYR A 66 -9.26 -4.86 -17.00
C TYR A 66 -10.24 -5.33 -15.92
N GLU A 67 -10.04 -6.56 -15.42
CA GLU A 67 -10.76 -7.14 -14.29
C GLU A 67 -12.24 -7.45 -14.57
N SER A 68 -12.66 -7.56 -15.84
CA SER A 68 -13.98 -8.08 -16.15
C SER A 68 -14.04 -9.60 -15.95
N ALA A 69 -15.21 -10.13 -15.64
CA ALA A 69 -15.37 -11.57 -15.42
C ALA A 69 -15.08 -12.36 -16.69
N GLU A 70 -15.49 -11.83 -17.84
CA GLU A 70 -15.31 -12.44 -19.15
C GLU A 70 -13.84 -12.57 -19.51
N GLU A 71 -13.06 -11.49 -19.33
CA GLU A 71 -11.61 -11.51 -19.58
C GLU A 71 -10.90 -12.52 -18.67
N VAL A 72 -11.24 -12.51 -17.39
CA VAL A 72 -10.63 -13.41 -16.42
C VAL A 72 -10.96 -14.87 -16.71
N VAL A 73 -12.22 -15.20 -17.04
CA VAL A 73 -12.63 -16.58 -17.43
C VAL A 73 -11.92 -17.02 -18.72
N ALA A 74 -11.78 -16.13 -19.71
CA ALA A 74 -11.07 -16.44 -20.96
C ALA A 74 -9.59 -16.80 -20.73
N LEU A 75 -8.97 -16.29 -19.68
CA LEU A 75 -7.61 -16.63 -19.27
C LEU A 75 -7.51 -18.04 -18.65
N ARG A 76 -8.63 -18.71 -18.37
CA ARG A 76 -8.71 -20.03 -17.75
C ARG A 76 -7.81 -20.18 -16.50
N PRO A 77 -7.98 -19.32 -15.48
CA PRO A 77 -7.20 -19.40 -14.26
C PRO A 77 -7.58 -20.61 -13.42
N ASP A 78 -6.62 -21.18 -12.71
CA ASP A 78 -6.87 -22.14 -11.64
C ASP A 78 -6.94 -21.47 -10.24
N LEU A 79 -6.55 -20.19 -10.19
CA LEU A 79 -6.66 -19.33 -9.01
C LEU A 79 -6.83 -17.87 -9.40
N VAL A 80 -7.77 -17.18 -8.76
CA VAL A 80 -7.90 -15.72 -8.83
C VAL A 80 -7.66 -15.14 -7.44
N LEU A 81 -6.77 -14.14 -7.36
CA LEU A 81 -6.61 -13.30 -6.15
C LEU A 81 -7.45 -12.05 -6.32
N ALA A 82 -8.28 -11.71 -5.33
CA ALA A 82 -9.19 -10.58 -5.39
C ALA A 82 -9.24 -9.80 -4.07
N SER A 83 -9.39 -8.47 -4.16
CA SER A 83 -9.67 -7.65 -2.99
C SER A 83 -11.15 -7.75 -2.61
N LYS A 84 -11.46 -7.86 -1.32
CA LYS A 84 -12.84 -7.81 -0.83
C LYS A 84 -13.51 -6.44 -1.04
N ARG A 85 -12.73 -5.38 -1.21
CA ARG A 85 -13.24 -4.01 -1.37
C ARG A 85 -13.63 -3.64 -2.79
N SER A 86 -13.21 -4.39 -3.79
CA SER A 86 -13.45 -4.10 -5.20
C SER A 86 -14.00 -5.31 -5.95
N GLY A 87 -14.58 -5.08 -7.12
CA GLY A 87 -14.98 -6.14 -8.05
C GLY A 87 -16.01 -7.12 -7.50
N LEU A 88 -16.98 -6.70 -6.66
CA LEU A 88 -17.98 -7.60 -6.08
C LEU A 88 -18.72 -8.40 -7.15
N GLN A 89 -19.16 -7.73 -8.21
CA GLN A 89 -19.88 -8.40 -9.33
C GLN A 89 -18.98 -9.37 -10.08
N THR A 90 -17.74 -8.97 -10.37
CA THR A 90 -16.73 -9.82 -11.01
C THR A 90 -16.46 -11.07 -10.16
N ARG A 91 -16.20 -10.90 -8.85
CA ARG A 91 -15.97 -12.05 -7.96
C ARG A 91 -17.16 -13.00 -7.89
N ALA A 92 -18.37 -12.46 -7.82
CA ALA A 92 -19.59 -13.27 -7.81
C ALA A 92 -19.77 -14.05 -9.13
N ALA A 93 -19.49 -13.41 -10.28
CA ALA A 93 -19.55 -14.05 -11.57
C ALA A 93 -18.49 -15.16 -11.69
N LEU A 94 -17.23 -14.91 -11.32
CA LEU A 94 -16.16 -15.90 -11.34
C LEU A 94 -16.50 -17.14 -10.50
N LYS A 95 -17.06 -16.95 -9.30
CA LYS A 95 -17.51 -18.06 -8.43
C LYS A 95 -18.63 -18.87 -9.09
N ARG A 96 -19.61 -18.22 -9.76
CA ARG A 96 -20.66 -18.92 -10.52
C ARG A 96 -20.10 -19.76 -11.67
N HIS A 97 -19.01 -19.33 -12.28
CA HIS A 97 -18.27 -20.08 -13.30
C HIS A 97 -17.33 -21.16 -12.74
N GLY A 98 -17.39 -21.43 -11.44
CA GLY A 98 -16.55 -22.46 -10.80
C GLY A 98 -15.08 -22.08 -10.64
N VAL A 99 -14.71 -20.81 -10.85
CA VAL A 99 -13.34 -20.35 -10.68
C VAL A 99 -13.03 -20.23 -9.19
N ARG A 100 -11.88 -20.76 -8.77
CA ARG A 100 -11.39 -20.59 -7.40
C ARG A 100 -10.95 -19.14 -7.20
N VAL A 101 -11.64 -18.42 -6.31
CA VAL A 101 -11.35 -17.02 -5.94
C VAL A 101 -10.94 -16.94 -4.48
N GLU A 102 -9.72 -16.49 -4.21
CA GLU A 102 -9.25 -16.18 -2.86
C GLU A 102 -9.37 -14.68 -2.62
N GLU A 103 -10.12 -14.33 -1.61
CA GLU A 103 -10.46 -12.95 -1.28
C GLU A 103 -9.64 -12.43 -0.10
N PHE A 104 -9.06 -11.24 -0.25
CA PHE A 104 -8.19 -10.60 0.73
C PHE A 104 -8.77 -9.27 1.19
N GLU A 105 -8.64 -8.99 2.49
CA GLU A 105 -8.93 -7.66 3.04
C GLU A 105 -7.85 -6.66 2.61
N VAL A 106 -8.17 -5.37 2.72
CA VAL A 106 -7.15 -4.32 2.64
C VAL A 106 -6.58 -4.15 4.04
N PRO A 107 -5.28 -4.42 4.26
CA PRO A 107 -4.68 -4.31 5.57
C PRO A 107 -4.65 -2.85 6.04
N ASP A 108 -5.09 -2.60 7.27
CA ASP A 108 -5.08 -1.28 7.91
C ASP A 108 -3.96 -1.11 8.94
N HIS A 109 -3.16 -2.17 9.16
CA HIS A 109 -1.99 -2.16 10.03
C HIS A 109 -0.90 -3.13 9.55
N VAL A 110 0.33 -2.93 10.01
CA VAL A 110 1.52 -3.68 9.57
C VAL A 110 1.36 -5.18 9.78
N ALA A 111 0.92 -5.61 10.97
CA ALA A 111 0.78 -7.04 11.26
C ALA A 111 -0.21 -7.75 10.32
N ALA A 112 -1.35 -7.09 9.97
CA ALA A 112 -2.29 -7.62 8.98
C ALA A 112 -1.66 -7.71 7.59
N SER A 113 -0.84 -6.72 7.23
CA SER A 113 -0.11 -6.71 5.95
C SER A 113 0.88 -7.88 5.85
N LEU A 114 1.68 -8.14 6.89
CA LEU A 114 2.61 -9.27 6.94
C LEU A 114 1.89 -10.62 6.90
N SER A 115 0.78 -10.73 7.64
CA SER A 115 -0.08 -11.92 7.60
C SER A 115 -0.65 -12.18 6.21
N GLN A 116 -1.05 -11.10 5.49
CA GLN A 116 -1.54 -11.22 4.13
C GLN A 116 -0.46 -11.71 3.17
N VAL A 117 0.79 -11.22 3.27
CA VAL A 117 1.92 -11.73 2.47
C VAL A 117 2.11 -13.23 2.67
N ARG A 118 2.13 -13.70 3.93
CA ARG A 118 2.25 -15.13 4.25
C ARG A 118 1.09 -15.93 3.65
N LYS A 119 -0.14 -15.44 3.79
CA LYS A 119 -1.33 -16.11 3.26
C LYS A 119 -1.31 -16.20 1.73
N ILE A 120 -0.95 -15.14 1.03
CA ILE A 120 -0.82 -15.16 -0.44
C ILE A 120 0.26 -16.17 -0.84
N ALA A 121 1.43 -16.13 -0.21
CA ALA A 121 2.51 -17.07 -0.48
C ALA A 121 2.10 -18.53 -0.25
N GLN A 122 1.35 -18.82 0.80
CA GLN A 122 0.80 -20.15 1.05
C GLN A 122 -0.16 -20.61 -0.04
N VAL A 123 -1.08 -19.74 -0.45
CA VAL A 123 -2.10 -20.02 -1.47
C VAL A 123 -1.47 -20.26 -2.84
N VAL A 124 -0.40 -19.56 -3.19
CA VAL A 124 0.33 -19.74 -4.46
C VAL A 124 1.37 -20.87 -4.40
N GLY A 125 1.53 -21.51 -3.24
CA GLY A 125 2.45 -22.64 -3.06
C GLY A 125 3.93 -22.25 -2.92
N ALA A 126 4.21 -21.09 -2.35
CA ALA A 126 5.57 -20.56 -2.16
C ALA A 126 5.80 -19.96 -0.73
N PRO A 127 5.49 -20.68 0.37
CA PRO A 127 5.53 -20.14 1.73
C PRO A 127 6.90 -19.60 2.12
N ALA A 128 8.00 -20.23 1.70
CA ALA A 128 9.35 -19.77 2.00
C ALA A 128 9.65 -18.39 1.38
N ARG A 129 9.15 -18.09 0.17
CA ARG A 129 9.28 -16.76 -0.43
C ARG A 129 8.46 -15.71 0.31
N GLY A 130 7.28 -16.10 0.80
CA GLY A 130 6.47 -15.24 1.66
C GLY A 130 7.21 -14.84 2.92
N GLU A 131 7.84 -15.80 3.60
CA GLU A 131 8.61 -15.52 4.81
C GLU A 131 9.84 -14.66 4.53
N ALA A 132 10.59 -14.94 3.47
CA ALA A 132 11.70 -14.10 3.05
C ALA A 132 11.27 -12.65 2.72
N CYS A 133 10.09 -12.48 2.10
CA CYS A 133 9.52 -11.16 1.85
C CYS A 133 9.17 -10.45 3.16
N VAL A 134 8.55 -11.14 4.11
CA VAL A 134 8.22 -10.61 5.44
C VAL A 134 9.47 -10.16 6.18
N GLN A 135 10.52 -10.99 6.21
CA GLN A 135 11.79 -10.65 6.86
C GLN A 135 12.43 -9.38 6.27
N ARG A 136 12.36 -9.20 4.94
CA ARG A 136 12.83 -7.96 4.31
C ARG A 136 12.02 -6.74 4.74
N ILE A 137 10.70 -6.88 4.86
CA ILE A 137 9.83 -5.79 5.33
C ILE A 137 10.15 -5.45 6.79
N GLU A 138 10.26 -6.45 7.66
CA GLU A 138 10.59 -6.26 9.08
C GLU A 138 11.96 -5.61 9.25
N ALA A 139 12.97 -6.04 8.48
CA ALA A 139 14.29 -5.42 8.49
C ALA A 139 14.25 -3.94 8.06
N ALA A 140 13.45 -3.59 7.04
CA ALA A 140 13.29 -2.21 6.60
C ALA A 140 12.58 -1.34 7.65
N LEU A 141 11.59 -1.89 8.36
CA LEU A 141 10.91 -1.20 9.46
C LEU A 141 11.86 -0.94 10.63
N ILE A 142 12.69 -1.92 10.99
CA ILE A 142 13.71 -1.77 12.04
C ILE A 142 14.73 -0.69 11.64
N ALA A 143 15.20 -0.71 10.40
CA ALA A 143 16.18 0.26 9.92
C ALA A 143 15.62 1.70 9.87
N ALA A 144 14.32 1.86 9.61
CA ALA A 144 13.64 3.16 9.56
C ALA A 144 13.20 3.68 10.94
N ALA A 145 13.21 2.84 11.97
CA ALA A 145 12.82 3.23 13.31
C ALA A 145 13.73 4.34 13.88
N PRO A 146 13.21 5.27 14.70
CA PRO A 146 14.04 6.27 15.36
C PRO A 146 15.01 5.63 16.34
N LYS A 147 16.20 6.20 16.46
CA LYS A 147 17.13 5.81 17.54
C LYS A 147 16.56 6.22 18.89
N PRO A 148 16.89 5.51 19.99
CA PRO A 148 16.49 5.92 21.32
C PRO A 148 16.85 7.39 21.60
N GLY A 149 15.89 8.17 22.12
CA GLY A 149 16.07 9.58 22.43
C GLY A 149 16.02 10.55 21.23
N GLN A 150 15.85 10.07 20.00
CA GLN A 150 15.62 10.96 18.87
C GLN A 150 14.27 11.67 18.98
N PRO A 151 14.19 12.96 18.62
CA PRO A 151 12.92 13.68 18.52
C PRO A 151 11.95 13.00 17.53
N ARG A 152 10.67 13.09 17.87
CA ARG A 152 9.57 12.60 17.03
C ARG A 152 8.77 13.81 16.54
N PRO A 153 9.14 14.40 15.40
CA PRO A 153 8.43 15.57 14.90
C PRO A 153 6.98 15.22 14.57
N THR A 154 6.10 16.18 14.78
CA THR A 154 4.71 16.08 14.33
C THR A 154 4.65 16.06 12.82
N ALA A 155 3.84 15.16 12.25
CA ALA A 155 3.74 15.01 10.80
C ALA A 155 2.31 14.83 10.32
N LEU A 156 2.07 15.29 9.10
CA LEU A 156 0.84 15.07 8.35
C LEU A 156 1.15 14.61 6.94
N ILE A 157 0.60 13.47 6.52
CA ILE A 157 0.53 13.10 5.11
C ILE A 157 -0.64 13.86 4.49
N TYR A 158 -0.32 14.75 3.54
CA TYR A 158 -1.29 15.66 2.91
C TYR A 158 -1.16 15.58 1.39
N GLN A 159 -2.14 14.97 0.76
CA GLN A 159 -2.15 14.64 -0.65
C GLN A 159 -3.08 15.58 -1.44
N PRO A 160 -3.13 15.49 -2.77
CA PRO A 160 -4.05 16.26 -3.58
C PRO A 160 -5.47 16.28 -3.01
N ASN A 161 -6.16 17.40 -3.16
CA ASN A 161 -7.49 17.66 -2.61
C ASN A 161 -7.59 17.57 -1.06
N GLY A 162 -6.46 17.74 -0.36
CA GLY A 162 -6.44 17.66 1.11
C GLY A 162 -6.61 16.25 1.69
N PHE A 163 -6.49 15.22 0.85
CA PHE A 163 -6.62 13.83 1.28
C PHE A 163 -5.50 13.47 2.24
N ALA A 164 -5.84 12.88 3.37
CA ALA A 164 -4.92 12.60 4.46
C ALA A 164 -5.18 11.25 5.12
N ALA A 165 -4.17 10.75 5.81
CA ALA A 165 -4.19 9.46 6.50
C ALA A 165 -4.18 9.66 8.01
N GLY A 166 -5.22 9.19 8.69
CA GLY A 166 -5.31 9.16 10.14
C GLY A 166 -4.51 8.04 10.78
N ASP A 167 -4.48 8.02 12.10
CA ASP A 167 -3.78 7.04 12.95
C ASP A 167 -4.25 5.59 12.77
N LYS A 168 -5.52 5.40 12.36
CA LYS A 168 -6.11 4.07 12.11
C LYS A 168 -6.00 3.63 10.65
N THR A 169 -4.85 3.91 10.03
CA THR A 169 -4.51 3.47 8.68
C THR A 169 -3.13 2.84 8.66
N LEU A 170 -2.88 1.96 7.70
CA LEU A 170 -1.57 1.32 7.56
C LEU A 170 -0.43 2.35 7.45
N VAL A 171 -0.62 3.39 6.63
CA VAL A 171 0.41 4.43 6.47
C VAL A 171 0.51 5.35 7.69
N GLY A 172 -0.58 5.53 8.43
CA GLY A 172 -0.56 6.22 9.74
C GLY A 172 0.29 5.45 10.76
N GLU A 173 0.15 4.12 10.84
CA GLU A 173 1.05 3.29 11.66
C GLU A 173 2.50 3.36 11.17
N MET A 174 2.72 3.43 9.84
CA MET A 174 4.07 3.59 9.28
C MET A 174 4.73 4.90 9.72
N LEU A 175 3.97 6.02 9.76
CA LEU A 175 4.46 7.28 10.32
C LEU A 175 4.97 7.10 11.75
N GLU A 176 4.14 6.51 12.62
CA GLU A 176 4.49 6.29 14.03
C GLU A 176 5.74 5.40 14.17
N ARG A 177 5.80 4.30 13.42
CA ARG A 177 6.95 3.38 13.44
C ARG A 177 8.24 4.03 12.94
N CYS A 178 8.13 4.93 11.97
CA CYS A 178 9.27 5.67 11.43
C CYS A 178 9.63 6.93 12.24
N GLY A 179 9.04 7.12 13.43
CA GLY A 179 9.45 8.13 14.41
C GLY A 179 8.81 9.50 14.22
N PHE A 180 7.61 9.56 13.67
CA PHE A 180 6.78 10.75 13.67
C PHE A 180 5.64 10.65 14.69
N GLU A 181 5.04 11.78 15.04
CA GLU A 181 3.72 11.87 15.67
C GLU A 181 2.71 12.22 14.57
N ASN A 182 1.76 11.31 14.27
CA ASN A 182 0.71 11.61 13.30
C ASN A 182 -0.34 12.53 13.91
N ILE A 183 -0.41 13.80 13.46
CA ILE A 183 -1.35 14.77 14.00
C ILE A 183 -2.71 14.83 13.28
N ALA A 184 -3.00 13.93 12.38
CA ALA A 184 -4.28 13.92 11.66
C ALA A 184 -5.48 13.85 12.62
N SER A 185 -5.33 13.21 13.79
CA SER A 185 -6.35 13.16 14.84
C SER A 185 -6.67 14.54 15.44
N ARG A 186 -5.72 15.49 15.48
CA ARG A 186 -5.96 16.88 15.93
C ARG A 186 -6.95 17.60 15.00
N TYR A 187 -7.01 17.19 13.72
CA TYR A 187 -7.99 17.69 12.75
C TYR A 187 -9.30 16.87 12.73
N GLY A 188 -9.46 15.90 13.64
CA GLY A 188 -10.63 15.04 13.75
C GLY A 188 -10.61 13.81 12.83
N LEU A 189 -9.47 13.52 12.18
CA LEU A 189 -9.34 12.42 11.23
C LEU A 189 -8.70 11.19 11.89
N LYS A 190 -9.47 10.08 11.96
CA LYS A 190 -8.99 8.79 12.49
C LYS A 190 -8.61 7.79 11.39
N LYS A 191 -9.30 7.85 10.26
CA LYS A 191 -9.05 6.98 9.08
C LYS A 191 -8.66 7.86 7.89
N TRP A 192 -9.07 7.47 6.70
CA TRP A 192 -8.90 8.25 5.48
C TRP A 192 -9.95 9.36 5.38
N GLY A 193 -9.57 10.53 4.93
CA GLY A 193 -10.49 11.65 4.69
C GLY A 193 -9.77 12.90 4.21
N ASN A 194 -10.52 13.98 4.09
CA ASN A 194 -10.00 15.27 3.63
C ASN A 194 -9.91 16.24 4.81
N ILE A 195 -8.77 16.92 4.93
CA ILE A 195 -8.52 17.97 5.90
C ILE A 195 -8.54 19.29 5.16
N PRO A 196 -9.41 20.26 5.52
CA PRO A 196 -9.38 21.60 4.94
C PRO A 196 -8.03 22.27 5.16
N LEU A 197 -7.55 23.01 4.13
CA LEU A 197 -6.28 23.69 4.18
C LEU A 197 -6.18 24.68 5.36
N GLU A 198 -7.29 25.36 5.66
CA GLU A 198 -7.39 26.33 6.75
C GLU A 198 -7.07 25.72 8.11
N ARG A 199 -7.42 24.46 8.33
CA ARG A 199 -7.08 23.74 9.56
C ARG A 199 -5.58 23.48 9.65
N VAL A 200 -4.95 23.09 8.54
CA VAL A 200 -3.49 22.87 8.49
C VAL A 200 -2.73 24.18 8.71
N LEU A 201 -3.25 25.29 8.20
CA LEU A 201 -2.66 26.62 8.39
C LEU A 201 -2.79 27.12 9.85
N ALA A 202 -3.90 26.80 10.51
CA ALA A 202 -4.16 27.22 11.89
C ALA A 202 -3.30 26.45 12.92
N ASP A 203 -3.06 25.16 12.70
CA ASP A 203 -2.24 24.28 13.56
C ASP A 203 -1.30 23.44 12.69
N PRO A 204 -0.20 24.03 12.17
CA PRO A 204 0.65 23.35 11.21
C PRO A 204 1.48 22.24 11.83
N PRO A 205 1.72 21.12 11.10
CA PRO A 205 2.69 20.10 11.49
C PRO A 205 4.12 20.64 11.38
N GLU A 206 5.06 20.05 12.13
CA GLU A 206 6.49 20.29 11.90
C GLU A 206 6.95 19.70 10.55
N VAL A 207 6.30 18.61 10.07
CA VAL A 207 6.62 17.98 8.80
C VAL A 207 5.35 17.75 7.97
N LEU A 208 5.31 18.34 6.79
CA LEU A 208 4.26 18.12 5.80
C LEU A 208 4.76 17.17 4.71
N LEU A 209 4.24 15.95 4.72
CA LEU A 209 4.52 14.92 3.72
C LEU A 209 3.52 15.06 2.57
N ALA A 210 3.92 15.75 1.52
CA ALA A 210 3.04 16.08 0.40
C ALA A 210 3.41 15.31 -0.87
N GLY A 211 2.44 15.10 -1.75
CA GLY A 211 2.69 14.54 -3.08
C GLY A 211 3.74 15.34 -3.86
N GLU A 212 4.50 14.67 -4.70
CA GLU A 212 5.42 15.33 -5.62
C GLU A 212 4.65 16.20 -6.64
N ARG A 213 5.28 17.29 -7.06
CA ARG A 213 4.73 18.14 -8.11
C ARG A 213 4.85 17.39 -9.44
N SER A 214 3.73 17.06 -10.07
CA SER A 214 3.78 16.53 -11.43
C SER A 214 4.37 17.54 -12.40
N PRO A 215 5.25 17.15 -13.32
CA PRO A 215 5.68 18.01 -14.40
C PRO A 215 4.48 18.42 -15.26
N GLY A 216 4.28 19.73 -15.46
CA GLY A 216 3.19 20.25 -16.27
C GLY A 216 2.16 21.09 -15.51
N ALA A 217 1.02 21.37 -16.14
CA ALA A 217 -0.06 22.12 -15.50
C ALA A 217 -0.73 21.26 -14.41
N PRO A 218 -0.89 21.81 -13.18
CA PRO A 218 -1.50 21.05 -12.10
C PRO A 218 -2.95 20.72 -12.43
N ASN A 219 -3.33 19.48 -12.17
CA ASN A 219 -4.75 19.14 -12.16
C ASN A 219 -5.46 19.88 -11.00
N TRP A 220 -6.79 19.88 -11.02
CA TRP A 220 -7.58 20.60 -10.03
C TRP A 220 -7.27 20.15 -8.58
N ALA A 221 -7.00 18.85 -8.35
CA ALA A 221 -6.69 18.29 -7.03
C ALA A 221 -5.29 18.72 -6.52
N GLU A 222 -4.32 18.91 -7.40
CA GLU A 222 -2.96 19.35 -7.04
C GLU A 222 -2.87 20.83 -6.69
N ARG A 223 -3.88 21.65 -7.05
CA ARG A 223 -3.88 23.08 -6.75
C ARG A 223 -3.74 23.39 -5.27
N ILE A 224 -4.31 22.54 -4.39
CA ILE A 224 -4.19 22.73 -2.96
C ILE A 224 -2.73 22.59 -2.48
N LEU A 225 -1.93 21.70 -3.10
CA LEU A 225 -0.52 21.54 -2.77
C LEU A 225 0.38 22.66 -3.31
N ARG A 226 -0.15 23.45 -4.26
CA ARG A 226 0.53 24.64 -4.85
C ARG A 226 -0.03 25.95 -4.30
N HIS A 227 -0.89 25.89 -3.31
CA HIS A 227 -1.49 27.11 -2.75
C HIS A 227 -0.42 27.92 -2.02
N THR A 228 -0.34 29.23 -2.29
CA THR A 228 0.66 30.15 -1.70
C THR A 228 0.64 30.15 -0.17
N ALA A 229 -0.53 29.91 0.42
CA ALA A 229 -0.65 29.75 1.88
C ALA A 229 0.16 28.59 2.44
N LEU A 230 0.41 27.49 1.68
CA LEU A 230 1.33 26.43 2.12
C LEU A 230 2.80 26.89 2.07
N GLU A 231 3.14 27.83 1.19
CA GLU A 231 4.47 28.43 1.15
C GLU A 231 4.73 29.28 2.39
N SER A 232 3.69 29.93 2.94
CA SER A 232 3.80 30.70 4.19
C SER A 232 4.10 29.84 5.42
N LEU A 233 3.96 28.52 5.34
CA LEU A 233 4.34 27.59 6.41
C LEU A 233 5.85 27.27 6.45
N GLU A 234 6.60 27.53 5.36
CA GLU A 234 8.02 27.15 5.23
C GLU A 234 8.92 27.56 6.41
N PRO A 235 8.70 28.70 7.09
CA PRO A 235 9.48 29.03 8.28
C PRO A 235 9.23 28.10 9.49
N ARG A 236 8.11 27.36 9.52
CA ARG A 236 7.67 26.54 10.65
C ARG A 236 7.47 25.07 10.33
N THR A 237 7.39 24.73 9.04
CA THR A 237 7.04 23.39 8.56
C THR A 237 8.04 22.93 7.51
N PHE A 238 8.72 21.84 7.77
CA PHE A 238 9.54 21.16 6.78
C PHE A 238 8.64 20.42 5.77
N ARG A 239 8.82 20.66 4.49
CA ARG A 239 8.08 19.95 3.44
C ARG A 239 8.94 18.84 2.86
N ALA A 240 8.43 17.61 2.92
CA ALA A 240 9.04 16.44 2.29
C ALA A 240 8.14 15.89 1.19
N ALA A 241 8.74 15.48 0.08
CA ALA A 241 8.03 14.76 -0.97
C ALA A 241 7.61 13.36 -0.46
N PHE A 242 6.34 13.01 -0.66
CA PHE A 242 5.83 11.70 -0.34
C PHE A 242 4.90 11.21 -1.45
N ASN A 243 5.39 10.26 -2.24
CA ASN A 243 4.70 9.81 -3.43
C ASN A 243 3.40 9.06 -3.09
N GLN A 244 2.33 9.37 -3.80
CA GLN A 244 1.00 8.80 -3.63
C GLN A 244 0.99 7.26 -3.75
N ARG A 245 1.84 6.67 -4.60
CA ARG A 245 1.95 5.21 -4.75
C ARG A 245 2.35 4.46 -3.47
N LEU A 246 2.89 5.17 -2.46
CA LEU A 246 3.29 4.60 -1.17
C LEU A 246 2.15 4.52 -0.15
N LEU A 247 0.96 5.05 -0.49
CA LEU A 247 -0.16 5.17 0.44
C LEU A 247 -1.05 3.94 0.52
N TYR A 248 -1.26 3.27 -0.61
CA TYR A 248 -2.44 2.41 -0.77
C TYR A 248 -2.18 0.94 -0.49
N CYS A 249 -0.96 0.47 -0.66
CA CYS A 249 -0.65 -0.95 -0.59
C CYS A 249 0.24 -1.30 0.62
N GLY A 250 -0.01 -2.48 1.17
CA GLY A 250 0.87 -3.13 2.12
C GLY A 250 1.92 -4.02 1.43
N GLY A 251 2.40 -5.01 2.17
CA GLY A 251 3.40 -5.95 1.68
C GLY A 251 4.73 -5.27 1.33
N PRO A 252 5.35 -5.62 0.20
CA PRO A 252 6.66 -5.09 -0.21
C PRO A 252 6.74 -3.57 -0.33
N VAL A 253 5.60 -2.89 -0.57
CA VAL A 253 5.53 -1.41 -0.62
C VAL A 253 5.99 -0.78 0.68
N LEU A 254 5.80 -1.45 1.82
CA LEU A 254 6.23 -0.95 3.12
C LEU A 254 7.75 -0.73 3.21
N ILE A 255 8.56 -1.42 2.40
CA ILE A 255 10.02 -1.21 2.34
C ILE A 255 10.31 0.19 1.79
N GLU A 256 9.71 0.55 0.66
CA GLU A 256 9.89 1.87 0.05
C GLU A 256 9.29 2.97 0.94
N THR A 257 8.10 2.70 1.53
CA THR A 257 7.43 3.62 2.46
C THR A 257 8.31 3.91 3.68
N ALA A 258 8.89 2.88 4.31
CA ALA A 258 9.78 3.03 5.44
C ALA A 258 11.03 3.88 5.08
N GLY A 259 11.64 3.59 3.93
CA GLY A 259 12.77 4.37 3.44
C GLY A 259 12.45 5.83 3.14
N ALA A 260 11.28 6.10 2.55
CA ALA A 260 10.83 7.47 2.27
C ALA A 260 10.58 8.26 3.56
N LEU A 261 9.92 7.65 4.55
CA LEU A 261 9.64 8.27 5.84
C LEU A 261 10.93 8.50 6.66
N SER A 262 11.87 7.55 6.66
CA SER A 262 13.17 7.74 7.32
C SER A 262 13.93 8.94 6.76
N ARG A 263 14.03 9.04 5.44
CA ARG A 263 14.68 10.20 4.78
C ARG A 263 13.98 11.51 5.10
N ALA A 264 12.65 11.52 5.10
CA ALA A 264 11.87 12.71 5.45
C ALA A 264 12.14 13.15 6.89
N ARG A 265 12.22 12.21 7.85
CA ARG A 265 12.56 12.51 9.24
C ARG A 265 13.97 13.06 9.37
N GLU A 266 14.95 12.44 8.74
CA GLU A 266 16.35 12.90 8.76
C GLU A 266 16.48 14.32 8.19
N GLY A 267 15.80 14.59 7.07
CA GLY A 267 15.74 15.93 6.48
C GLY A 267 15.10 16.95 7.41
N ALA A 268 14.00 16.59 8.06
CA ALA A 268 13.30 17.49 9.01
C ALA A 268 14.17 17.82 10.23
N LEU A 269 14.86 16.83 10.80
CA LEU A 269 15.76 17.03 11.94
C LEU A 269 16.93 17.93 11.56
N ALA A 270 17.56 17.70 10.42
CA ALA A 270 18.65 18.55 9.92
C ALA A 270 18.19 20.00 9.65
N TRP A 271 17.00 20.16 9.07
CA TRP A 271 16.39 21.46 8.83
C TRP A 271 16.13 22.21 10.14
N ALA A 272 15.55 21.53 11.15
CA ALA A 272 15.29 22.12 12.48
C ALA A 272 16.58 22.54 13.20
N ASP A 273 17.66 21.76 13.07
CA ASP A 273 18.97 22.10 13.65
C ASP A 273 19.59 23.32 12.96
N GLY A 274 19.45 23.45 11.64
CA GLY A 274 19.88 24.62 10.88
C GLY A 274 19.17 25.90 11.32
N HIS A 275 17.85 25.84 11.49
CA HIS A 275 17.03 26.99 11.91
C HIS A 275 17.32 27.44 13.33
N ARG A 276 17.58 26.52 14.27
CA ARG A 276 17.97 26.85 15.64
C ARG A 276 19.33 27.55 15.76
N ARG A 277 20.24 27.33 14.81
CA ARG A 277 21.57 27.98 14.79
C ARG A 277 21.55 29.37 14.15
N SER A 278 20.49 29.68 13.41
CA SER A 278 20.34 30.95 12.67
C SER A 278 19.41 31.96 13.38
N ALA A 279 18.70 31.52 14.45
CA ALA A 279 17.86 32.35 15.33
C ALA A 279 18.61 32.74 16.61
#